data_83bc2ae038c39e7c195b08d62fddcc3a
#
_entry.id   83bc2ae038c39e7c195b08d62fddcc3a
#
_cell.length_a   1.000
_cell.length_b   1.000
_cell.length_c   1.000
_cell.angle_alpha   90.00
_cell.angle_beta   90.00
_cell.angle_gamma   90.00
#
_symmetry.space_group_name_H-M   'P 1'
#
loop_
_entity.id
_entity.type
_entity.pdbx_description
1 polymer ?
#
loop_
_entity_poly.entity_id
_entity_poly.type
_entity_poly.pdbx_seq_one_letter_code
_entity_poly.pdbx_strand_id
1 'polypeptide(L)'
;SVGPGGPGAAPTAALSPSRLGAVLRRALWWLVLTVTGGVRRHGQLPPRGCVVVANHSSHADTAALLAALDARHRPAIGAAADYWFASPWRRRVCRVLAAGFPVRRTGGGMDDLLSMADGLRAGRAVVLFPEGTRGADGAVGAFHRGALVLAERAGVPVVPVAIVGTDRLLPKHGRLRSSPVRVRIGEPLPPSATPEDARAAVAALHARTPAEPLRDSPVRRRVASVAASRLGLLLAFVWAGAEALSWPLMPELLLGVACVAVPRAALRLSFAALAGSLAGGVLALQLANTGLQLPAPLTTDRMRAEVRQELAAESASAVRHQPWNGIPFKVYAAEAGRADVPAADWFVRSAQARGGRTLTVGAAFAVLGLLLCRFRRHYGAYVALLGAGFAAGLSLVVAGWS
;
A
#
# COMPACT_ATOMS: atom_id res chain seq x y z
N SER A 1 43.71 -48.97 11.24
CA SER A 1 42.37 -48.70 10.69
C SER A 1 41.91 -47.31 11.13
N VAL A 2 41.94 -46.44 10.15
CA VAL A 2 41.55 -45.02 10.29
C VAL A 2 40.03 -44.92 10.17
N GLY A 3 39.37 -44.40 11.17
CA GLY A 3 37.93 -44.11 11.16
C GLY A 3 37.64 -42.83 10.35
N PRO A 4 36.53 -42.75 9.60
CA PRO A 4 36.22 -41.61 8.75
C PRO A 4 35.72 -40.44 9.62
N GLY A 5 36.40 -39.32 9.51
CA GLY A 5 35.96 -38.05 10.08
C GLY A 5 34.64 -37.59 9.42
N GLY A 6 33.64 -37.36 10.23
CA GLY A 6 32.38 -36.74 9.80
C GLY A 6 32.62 -35.32 9.27
N PRO A 7 31.84 -34.86 8.27
CA PRO A 7 31.98 -33.52 7.74
C PRO A 7 31.56 -32.48 8.80
N GLY A 8 32.54 -31.76 9.32
CA GLY A 8 32.34 -30.61 10.15
C GLY A 8 31.45 -29.59 9.41
N ALA A 9 30.27 -29.35 9.92
CA ALA A 9 29.42 -28.27 9.43
C ALA A 9 30.18 -26.97 9.60
N ALA A 10 30.61 -26.37 8.50
CA ALA A 10 31.19 -25.05 8.48
C ALA A 10 30.25 -24.06 9.15
N PRO A 11 30.74 -23.17 10.04
CA PRO A 11 29.92 -22.16 10.64
C PRO A 11 29.36 -21.27 9.54
N THR A 12 28.06 -21.33 9.33
CA THR A 12 27.37 -20.40 8.44
C THR A 12 27.67 -18.99 8.94
N ALA A 13 28.59 -18.31 8.27
CA ALA A 13 28.89 -16.91 8.51
C ALA A 13 27.57 -16.13 8.48
N ALA A 14 27.07 -15.77 9.66
CA ALA A 14 25.91 -14.93 9.79
C ALA A 14 26.26 -13.60 9.14
N LEU A 15 25.73 -13.36 7.94
CA LEU A 15 25.87 -12.07 7.26
C LEU A 15 25.49 -10.99 8.26
N SER A 16 26.49 -10.26 8.78
CA SER A 16 26.26 -9.09 9.63
C SER A 16 25.37 -8.14 8.84
N PRO A 17 24.10 -7.93 9.23
CA PRO A 17 23.24 -7.04 8.47
C PRO A 17 23.87 -5.66 8.48
N SER A 18 24.20 -5.13 7.29
CA SER A 18 24.76 -3.81 7.13
C SER A 18 23.79 -2.77 7.71
N ARG A 19 24.32 -1.65 8.22
CA ARG A 19 23.49 -0.52 8.67
C ARG A 19 22.54 -0.06 7.55
N LEU A 20 23.03 -0.01 6.32
CA LEU A 20 22.23 0.32 5.14
C LEU A 20 21.04 -0.65 4.96
N GLY A 21 21.29 -1.96 5.06
CA GLY A 21 20.20 -2.95 4.97
C GLY A 21 19.15 -2.79 6.07
N ALA A 22 19.53 -2.39 7.28
CA ALA A 22 18.58 -2.10 8.36
C ALA A 22 17.75 -0.83 8.07
N VAL A 23 18.38 0.22 7.55
CA VAL A 23 17.69 1.46 7.13
C VAL A 23 16.69 1.18 6.01
N LEU A 24 17.11 0.45 4.98
CA LEU A 24 16.24 0.12 3.84
C LEU A 24 15.03 -0.73 4.28
N ARG A 25 15.24 -1.73 5.13
CA ARG A 25 14.13 -2.54 5.68
C ARG A 25 13.16 -1.70 6.50
N ARG A 26 13.69 -0.83 7.35
CA ARG A 26 12.86 0.09 8.14
C ARG A 26 12.04 1.00 7.25
N ALA A 27 12.64 1.60 6.23
CA ALA A 27 11.95 2.47 5.27
C ALA A 27 10.88 1.71 4.50
N LEU A 28 11.17 0.50 4.02
CA LEU A 28 10.21 -0.35 3.32
C LEU A 28 9.00 -0.66 4.20
N TRP A 29 9.22 -1.18 5.40
CA TRP A 29 8.10 -1.57 6.27
C TRP A 29 7.35 -0.36 6.82
N TRP A 30 8.04 0.76 7.06
CA TRP A 30 7.38 2.01 7.42
C TRP A 30 6.46 2.50 6.29
N LEU A 31 6.91 2.43 5.03
CA LEU A 31 6.09 2.78 3.86
C LEU A 31 4.88 1.86 3.73
N VAL A 32 5.09 0.53 3.78
CA VAL A 32 4.00 -0.46 3.71
C VAL A 32 2.97 -0.22 4.80
N LEU A 33 3.40 -0.02 6.05
CA LEU A 33 2.47 0.24 7.15
C LEU A 33 1.80 1.62 7.04
N THR A 34 2.48 2.61 6.47
CA THR A 34 1.89 3.93 6.22
C THR A 34 0.69 3.82 5.27
N VAL A 35 0.81 3.07 4.18
CA VAL A 35 -0.29 2.88 3.21
C VAL A 35 -1.38 1.94 3.73
N THR A 36 -1.12 1.15 4.75
CA THR A 36 -2.11 0.21 5.33
C THR A 36 -2.77 0.70 6.63
N GLY A 37 -2.47 1.91 7.08
CA GLY A 37 -3.15 2.48 8.26
C GLY A 37 -2.26 3.31 9.17
N GLY A 38 -0.96 3.21 8.99
CA GLY A 38 0.07 3.91 9.75
C GLY A 38 0.62 3.10 10.92
N VAL A 39 1.89 3.36 11.24
CA VAL A 39 2.56 2.82 12.42
C VAL A 39 2.96 3.97 13.34
N ARG A 40 2.70 3.81 14.64
CA ARG A 40 3.12 4.77 15.68
C ARG A 40 3.96 4.05 16.71
N ARG A 41 5.12 4.63 17.02
CA ARG A 41 6.03 4.17 18.06
C ARG A 41 5.92 5.07 19.29
N HIS A 42 5.96 4.44 20.49
CA HIS A 42 6.13 5.10 21.77
C HIS A 42 7.27 4.40 22.51
N GLY A 43 8.17 5.18 23.09
CA GLY A 43 9.36 4.68 23.74
C GLY A 43 10.54 4.50 22.80
N GLN A 44 11.69 4.14 23.38
CA GLN A 44 12.97 3.95 22.67
C GLN A 44 13.70 2.74 23.23
N LEU A 45 14.50 2.09 22.40
CA LEU A 45 15.45 1.09 22.87
C LEU A 45 16.62 1.76 23.62
N PRO A 46 17.22 1.05 24.59
CA PRO A 46 18.44 1.53 25.25
C PRO A 46 19.58 1.70 24.21
N PRO A 47 20.57 2.57 24.46
CA PRO A 47 21.64 2.85 23.49
C PRO A 47 22.55 1.66 23.19
N ARG A 48 22.56 0.67 24.06
CA ARG A 48 23.30 -0.60 23.92
C ARG A 48 22.46 -1.73 23.37
N GLY A 49 23.06 -2.88 23.08
CA GLY A 49 22.33 -4.06 22.62
C GLY A 49 21.30 -4.53 23.65
N CYS A 50 20.24 -5.13 23.19
CA CYS A 50 19.14 -5.61 24.03
C CYS A 50 18.39 -6.78 23.38
N VAL A 51 17.77 -7.62 24.20
CA VAL A 51 16.82 -8.61 23.76
C VAL A 51 15.41 -8.00 23.84
N VAL A 52 14.75 -7.86 22.70
CA VAL A 52 13.38 -7.38 22.62
C VAL A 52 12.42 -8.57 22.71
N VAL A 53 11.50 -8.54 23.64
CA VAL A 53 10.44 -9.55 23.80
C VAL A 53 9.09 -8.89 23.51
N ALA A 54 8.31 -9.50 22.61
CA ALA A 54 7.05 -8.93 22.17
C ALA A 54 5.92 -10.00 22.12
N ASN A 55 4.67 -9.55 22.25
CA ASN A 55 3.51 -10.39 21.95
C ASN A 55 3.46 -10.73 20.45
N HIS A 56 2.86 -11.88 20.12
CA HIS A 56 2.76 -12.38 18.75
C HIS A 56 1.31 -12.72 18.39
N SER A 57 0.68 -11.89 17.55
CA SER A 57 -0.71 -12.06 17.13
C SER A 57 -0.87 -12.17 15.60
N SER A 58 0.12 -11.67 14.84
CA SER A 58 0.03 -11.59 13.39
C SER A 58 1.40 -11.75 12.71
N HIS A 59 1.42 -12.19 11.47
CA HIS A 59 2.62 -12.08 10.63
C HIS A 59 3.10 -10.64 10.41
N ALA A 60 2.21 -9.66 10.56
CA ALA A 60 2.55 -8.25 10.46
C ALA A 60 3.35 -7.71 11.67
N ASP A 61 3.47 -8.47 12.77
CA ASP A 61 4.24 -8.05 13.96
C ASP A 61 5.70 -7.81 13.64
N THR A 62 6.31 -8.68 12.83
CA THR A 62 7.68 -8.52 12.34
C THR A 62 7.84 -7.22 11.56
N ALA A 63 6.92 -6.92 10.64
CA ALA A 63 6.92 -5.69 9.87
C ALA A 63 6.76 -4.46 10.77
N ALA A 64 5.86 -4.55 11.78
CA ALA A 64 5.63 -3.47 12.74
C ALA A 64 6.88 -3.15 13.56
N LEU A 65 7.57 -4.17 14.06
CA LEU A 65 8.81 -3.99 14.81
C LEU A 65 9.93 -3.43 13.93
N LEU A 66 10.13 -3.95 12.72
CA LEU A 66 11.15 -3.44 11.80
C LEU A 66 10.90 -1.99 11.37
N ALA A 67 9.66 -1.58 11.25
CA ALA A 67 9.30 -0.18 10.98
C ALA A 67 9.49 0.74 12.19
N ALA A 68 9.24 0.23 13.40
CA ALA A 68 9.24 1.01 14.62
C ALA A 68 10.61 1.09 15.29
N LEU A 69 11.40 0.02 15.26
CA LEU A 69 12.71 -0.04 15.92
C LEU A 69 13.75 0.77 15.15
N ASP A 70 14.68 1.34 15.89
CA ASP A 70 15.75 2.16 15.30
C ASP A 70 16.74 1.27 14.53
N ALA A 71 17.00 1.64 13.28
CA ALA A 71 17.93 0.92 12.40
C ALA A 71 19.37 0.87 12.91
N ARG A 72 19.79 1.80 13.81
CA ARG A 72 21.10 1.78 14.45
C ARG A 72 21.36 0.49 15.22
N HIS A 73 20.32 -0.10 15.81
CA HIS A 73 20.41 -1.36 16.55
C HIS A 73 20.43 -2.60 15.64
N ARG A 74 20.31 -2.43 14.32
CA ARG A 74 20.34 -3.54 13.34
C ARG A 74 19.49 -4.72 13.80
N PRO A 75 18.16 -4.56 14.02
CA PRO A 75 17.33 -5.58 14.62
C PRO A 75 17.38 -6.88 13.84
N ALA A 76 17.50 -8.00 14.54
CA ALA A 76 17.44 -9.36 14.02
C ALA A 76 16.23 -10.07 14.63
N ILE A 77 15.43 -10.73 13.80
CA ILE A 77 14.19 -11.37 14.23
C ILE A 77 14.38 -12.89 14.30
N GLY A 78 14.12 -13.49 15.46
CA GLY A 78 14.07 -14.94 15.59
C GLY A 78 12.91 -15.52 14.80
N ALA A 79 13.19 -16.43 13.88
CA ALA A 79 12.19 -17.03 13.00
C ALA A 79 12.25 -18.56 13.07
N ALA A 80 11.07 -19.20 13.05
CA ALA A 80 10.94 -20.65 13.12
C ALA A 80 11.69 -21.34 11.96
N ALA A 81 12.70 -22.14 12.31
CA ALA A 81 13.60 -22.76 11.35
C ALA A 81 12.87 -23.76 10.44
N ASP A 82 11.95 -24.53 11.01
CA ASP A 82 11.12 -25.53 10.33
C ASP A 82 10.22 -24.93 9.24
N TYR A 83 9.83 -23.68 9.38
CA TYR A 83 8.96 -22.98 8.41
C TYR A 83 9.73 -22.08 7.45
N TRP A 84 10.52 -21.14 7.98
CA TRP A 84 11.15 -20.11 7.17
C TRP A 84 12.42 -20.58 6.47
N PHE A 85 13.12 -21.58 7.03
CA PHE A 85 14.39 -22.07 6.50
C PHE A 85 14.27 -23.45 5.81
N ALA A 86 13.06 -23.96 5.69
CA ALA A 86 12.78 -25.22 4.99
C ALA A 86 13.03 -25.16 3.48
N SER A 87 12.94 -23.97 2.86
CA SER A 87 13.22 -23.81 1.43
C SER A 87 14.14 -22.61 1.16
N PRO A 88 14.96 -22.66 0.07
CA PRO A 88 15.88 -21.58 -0.29
C PRO A 88 15.18 -20.22 -0.48
N TRP A 89 14.03 -20.23 -1.12
CA TRP A 89 13.21 -19.04 -1.36
C TRP A 89 12.70 -18.41 -0.06
N ARG A 90 12.08 -19.18 0.83
CA ARG A 90 11.59 -18.68 2.13
C ARG A 90 12.73 -18.15 2.98
N ARG A 91 13.87 -18.85 3.00
CA ARG A 91 15.10 -18.41 3.67
C ARG A 91 15.58 -17.05 3.16
N ARG A 92 15.60 -16.85 1.83
CA ARG A 92 16.00 -15.57 1.22
C ARG A 92 15.05 -14.46 1.61
N VAL A 93 13.74 -14.68 1.51
CA VAL A 93 12.69 -13.72 1.92
C VAL A 93 12.85 -13.35 3.39
N CYS A 94 12.97 -14.33 4.28
CA CYS A 94 13.11 -14.10 5.71
C CYS A 94 14.38 -13.28 6.03
N ARG A 95 15.53 -13.63 5.45
CA ARG A 95 16.79 -12.89 5.66
C ARG A 95 16.74 -11.48 5.11
N VAL A 96 16.23 -11.29 3.90
CA VAL A 96 16.22 -9.97 3.24
C VAL A 96 15.18 -9.04 3.85
N LEU A 97 13.93 -9.50 3.98
CA LEU A 97 12.82 -8.64 4.40
C LEU A 97 12.64 -8.56 5.93
N ALA A 98 12.95 -9.64 6.65
CA ALA A 98 12.77 -9.68 8.10
C ALA A 98 14.07 -9.61 8.91
N ALA A 99 15.24 -9.64 8.29
CA ALA A 99 16.51 -9.87 8.98
C ALA A 99 16.46 -11.11 9.89
N GLY A 100 15.73 -12.13 9.44
CA GLY A 100 15.44 -13.32 10.23
C GLY A 100 16.64 -14.24 10.37
N PHE A 101 16.80 -14.81 11.56
CA PHE A 101 17.74 -15.89 11.83
C PHE A 101 16.96 -17.13 12.30
N PRO A 102 17.46 -18.35 12.00
CA PRO A 102 16.74 -19.57 12.36
C PRO A 102 16.76 -19.82 13.85
N VAL A 103 15.61 -20.21 14.39
CA VAL A 103 15.48 -20.75 15.76
C VAL A 103 14.73 -22.06 15.67
N ARG A 104 15.38 -23.14 16.07
CA ARG A 104 14.74 -24.47 16.12
C ARG A 104 13.76 -24.56 17.28
N ARG A 105 12.60 -25.11 17.04
CA ARG A 105 11.57 -25.30 18.08
C ARG A 105 11.82 -26.54 18.92
N THR A 106 12.51 -27.52 18.36
CA THR A 106 12.87 -28.80 19.00
C THR A 106 14.34 -29.08 18.77
N GLY A 107 15.07 -29.40 19.82
CA GLY A 107 16.50 -29.75 19.80
C GLY A 107 17.42 -28.65 19.23
N GLY A 108 18.28 -28.07 20.04
CA GLY A 108 19.30 -27.09 19.63
C GLY A 108 18.82 -25.65 19.45
N GLY A 109 17.55 -25.32 19.75
CA GLY A 109 17.05 -23.94 19.68
C GLY A 109 17.77 -22.97 20.62
N MET A 110 18.27 -23.46 21.73
CA MET A 110 19.07 -22.67 22.66
C MET A 110 20.43 -22.28 22.05
N ASP A 111 21.09 -23.19 21.35
CA ASP A 111 22.38 -22.91 20.68
C ASP A 111 22.17 -21.87 19.56
N ASP A 112 21.08 -21.99 18.82
CA ASP A 112 20.71 -21.00 17.79
C ASP A 112 20.55 -19.60 18.39
N LEU A 113 19.90 -19.47 19.57
CA LEU A 113 19.76 -18.20 20.28
C LEU A 113 21.10 -17.69 20.80
N LEU A 114 21.89 -18.56 21.45
CA LEU A 114 23.18 -18.18 22.03
C LEU A 114 24.19 -17.73 20.98
N SER A 115 24.06 -18.17 19.73
CA SER A 115 24.87 -17.68 18.60
C SER A 115 24.71 -16.17 18.35
N MET A 116 23.64 -15.55 18.89
CA MET A 116 23.39 -14.11 18.75
C MET A 116 24.03 -13.26 19.86
N ALA A 117 24.65 -13.87 20.87
CA ALA A 117 25.18 -13.16 22.04
C ALA A 117 26.25 -12.12 21.66
N ASP A 118 27.17 -12.42 20.76
CA ASP A 118 28.19 -11.49 20.32
C ASP A 118 27.60 -10.29 19.57
N GLY A 119 26.56 -10.53 18.76
CA GLY A 119 25.82 -9.47 18.11
C GLY A 119 25.15 -8.51 19.11
N LEU A 120 24.59 -9.06 20.19
CA LEU A 120 24.02 -8.27 21.30
C LEU A 120 25.08 -7.43 22.00
N ARG A 121 26.23 -8.00 22.34
CA ARG A 121 27.37 -7.26 22.92
C ARG A 121 27.89 -6.15 21.99
N ALA A 122 27.80 -6.38 20.66
CA ALA A 122 28.13 -5.40 19.63
C ALA A 122 27.03 -4.35 19.36
N GLY A 123 26.02 -4.23 20.24
CA GLY A 123 24.97 -3.20 20.18
C GLY A 123 23.77 -3.53 19.30
N ARG A 124 23.59 -4.79 18.89
CA ARG A 124 22.40 -5.21 18.13
C ARG A 124 21.17 -5.41 19.03
N ALA A 125 19.99 -5.26 18.46
CA ALA A 125 18.74 -5.74 19.06
C ALA A 125 18.37 -7.10 18.47
N VAL A 126 18.12 -8.08 19.34
CA VAL A 126 17.57 -9.38 18.95
C VAL A 126 16.12 -9.42 19.40
N VAL A 127 15.23 -9.63 18.45
CA VAL A 127 13.78 -9.64 18.65
C VAL A 127 13.28 -11.06 18.68
N LEU A 128 12.57 -11.41 19.73
CA LEU A 128 12.00 -12.73 19.94
C LEU A 128 10.53 -12.61 20.32
N PHE A 129 9.75 -13.59 19.88
CA PHE A 129 8.36 -13.79 20.28
C PHE A 129 8.32 -15.01 21.21
N PRO A 130 8.46 -14.79 22.52
CA PRO A 130 8.67 -15.89 23.46
C PRO A 130 7.42 -16.75 23.67
N GLU A 131 6.26 -16.39 23.12
CA GLU A 131 5.06 -17.22 23.08
C GLU A 131 5.24 -18.48 22.20
N GLY A 132 6.21 -18.49 21.29
CA GLY A 132 6.50 -19.60 20.37
C GLY A 132 5.45 -19.82 19.27
N THR A 133 4.23 -19.40 19.49
CA THR A 133 3.11 -19.47 18.54
C THR A 133 2.29 -18.18 18.60
N ARG A 134 1.50 -17.93 17.54
CA ARG A 134 0.61 -16.75 17.51
C ARG A 134 -0.62 -17.00 18.38
N GLY A 135 -0.84 -16.11 19.35
CA GLY A 135 -2.05 -16.12 20.19
C GLY A 135 -3.32 -15.93 19.34
N ALA A 136 -4.42 -16.58 19.74
CA ALA A 136 -5.71 -16.50 19.04
C ALA A 136 -6.60 -15.36 19.57
N ASP A 137 -6.50 -15.03 20.86
CA ASP A 137 -7.52 -14.25 21.60
C ASP A 137 -7.07 -12.86 22.02
N GLY A 138 -5.97 -12.34 21.44
CA GLY A 138 -5.44 -11.02 21.79
C GLY A 138 -4.80 -10.92 23.18
N ALA A 139 -4.81 -11.99 23.96
CA ALA A 139 -4.11 -12.08 25.23
C ALA A 139 -2.64 -12.48 25.02
N VAL A 140 -1.76 -11.95 25.87
CA VAL A 140 -0.35 -12.32 25.87
C VAL A 140 -0.17 -13.70 26.50
N GLY A 141 0.27 -14.67 25.71
CA GLY A 141 0.48 -16.05 26.13
C GLY A 141 1.65 -16.22 27.10
N ALA A 142 1.90 -17.46 27.52
CA ALA A 142 3.03 -17.81 28.38
C ALA A 142 4.36 -17.59 27.63
N PHE A 143 5.38 -17.12 28.32
CA PHE A 143 6.69 -16.87 27.75
C PHE A 143 7.66 -18.00 28.03
N HIS A 144 8.35 -18.47 27.00
CA HIS A 144 9.46 -19.41 27.14
C HIS A 144 10.73 -18.67 27.58
N ARG A 145 11.56 -19.34 28.36
CA ARG A 145 12.77 -18.77 28.97
C ARG A 145 13.91 -18.43 27.99
N GLY A 146 13.88 -18.91 26.75
CA GLY A 146 15.01 -18.80 25.82
C GLY A 146 15.50 -17.36 25.59
N ALA A 147 14.58 -16.42 25.50
CA ALA A 147 14.93 -15.00 25.34
C ALA A 147 15.70 -14.43 26.57
N LEU A 148 15.28 -14.84 27.76
CA LEU A 148 15.87 -14.38 29.02
C LEU A 148 17.27 -15.00 29.23
N VAL A 149 17.41 -16.29 28.94
CA VAL A 149 18.72 -16.97 29.00
C VAL A 149 19.72 -16.33 28.02
N LEU A 150 19.27 -15.95 26.83
CA LEU A 150 20.11 -15.21 25.88
C LEU A 150 20.54 -13.85 26.44
N ALA A 151 19.59 -13.09 27.04
CA ALA A 151 19.89 -11.78 27.63
C ALA A 151 20.88 -11.88 28.79
N GLU A 152 20.68 -12.84 29.69
CA GLU A 152 21.56 -13.13 30.81
C GLU A 152 22.98 -13.49 30.32
N ARG A 153 23.09 -14.44 29.37
CA ARG A 153 24.36 -14.86 28.80
C ARG A 153 25.10 -13.74 28.06
N ALA A 154 24.38 -12.84 27.44
CA ALA A 154 24.97 -11.69 26.76
C ALA A 154 25.24 -10.50 27.69
N GLY A 155 24.72 -10.48 28.91
CA GLY A 155 24.81 -9.37 29.87
C GLY A 155 24.06 -8.10 29.37
N VAL A 156 22.93 -8.29 28.64
CA VAL A 156 22.15 -7.18 28.08
C VAL A 156 20.73 -7.14 28.67
N PRO A 157 20.09 -5.97 28.71
CA PRO A 157 18.73 -5.89 29.23
C PRO A 157 17.71 -6.55 28.31
N VAL A 158 16.58 -6.98 28.93
CA VAL A 158 15.39 -7.41 28.23
C VAL A 158 14.44 -6.22 28.07
N VAL A 159 13.98 -5.94 26.86
CA VAL A 159 13.06 -4.82 26.58
C VAL A 159 11.68 -5.37 26.19
N PRO A 160 10.68 -5.18 27.06
CA PRO A 160 9.30 -5.59 26.74
C PRO A 160 8.70 -4.62 25.70
N VAL A 161 8.03 -5.19 24.70
CA VAL A 161 7.37 -4.42 23.64
C VAL A 161 5.96 -4.97 23.40
N ALA A 162 4.99 -4.08 23.41
CA ALA A 162 3.62 -4.41 23.01
C ALA A 162 3.33 -3.97 21.57
N ILE A 163 2.72 -4.86 20.80
CA ILE A 163 2.25 -4.61 19.43
C ILE A 163 0.73 -4.74 19.42
N VAL A 164 0.05 -3.72 18.90
CA VAL A 164 -1.42 -3.66 18.85
C VAL A 164 -1.89 -3.26 17.45
N GLY A 165 -2.94 -3.91 16.96
CA GLY A 165 -3.57 -3.59 15.67
C GLY A 165 -3.10 -4.42 14.48
N THR A 166 -2.05 -5.22 14.63
CA THR A 166 -1.55 -6.14 13.60
C THR A 166 -2.48 -7.32 13.35
N ASP A 167 -3.16 -7.80 14.36
CA ASP A 167 -4.24 -8.79 14.31
C ASP A 167 -5.41 -8.34 13.42
N ARG A 168 -5.74 -7.05 13.45
CA ARG A 168 -6.76 -6.42 12.59
C ARG A 168 -6.23 -6.14 11.19
N LEU A 169 -4.95 -5.75 11.08
CA LEU A 169 -4.28 -5.49 9.81
C LEU A 169 -4.17 -6.77 8.97
N LEU A 170 -3.68 -7.84 9.55
CA LEU A 170 -3.52 -9.15 8.91
C LEU A 170 -3.92 -10.26 9.88
N PRO A 171 -5.22 -10.60 9.96
CA PRO A 171 -5.72 -11.69 10.81
C PRO A 171 -5.08 -13.04 10.45
N LYS A 172 -5.00 -13.97 11.43
CA LYS A 172 -4.43 -15.31 11.23
C LYS A 172 -5.08 -16.06 10.06
N HIS A 173 -6.38 -15.88 9.88
CA HIS A 173 -7.20 -16.49 8.82
C HIS A 173 -8.04 -15.40 8.14
N GLY A 174 -7.40 -14.47 7.41
CA GLY A 174 -8.14 -13.37 6.82
C GLY A 174 -7.35 -12.59 5.77
N ARG A 175 -8.03 -11.61 5.19
CA ARG A 175 -7.42 -10.72 4.18
C ARG A 175 -6.83 -9.48 4.85
N LEU A 176 -5.80 -8.92 4.22
CA LEU A 176 -5.21 -7.65 4.62
C LEU A 176 -6.30 -6.55 4.68
N ARG A 177 -6.35 -5.84 5.81
CA ARG A 177 -7.27 -4.72 6.06
C ARG A 177 -6.47 -3.51 6.51
N SER A 178 -6.92 -2.31 6.21
CA SER A 178 -6.27 -1.11 6.76
C SER A 178 -6.56 -0.99 8.26
N SER A 179 -5.50 -0.98 9.05
CA SER A 179 -5.57 -0.79 10.51
C SER A 179 -4.34 -0.02 11.01
N PRO A 180 -4.52 0.94 11.93
CA PRO A 180 -3.39 1.57 12.61
C PRO A 180 -2.66 0.55 13.49
N VAL A 181 -1.33 0.57 13.41
CA VAL A 181 -0.47 -0.27 14.24
C VAL A 181 0.22 0.59 15.28
N ARG A 182 0.28 0.11 16.51
CA ARG A 182 0.98 0.75 17.61
C ARG A 182 2.03 -0.19 18.17
N VAL A 183 3.24 0.34 18.34
CA VAL A 183 4.36 -0.34 18.97
C VAL A 183 4.76 0.49 20.18
N ARG A 184 4.61 -0.10 21.36
CA ARG A 184 4.99 0.53 22.63
C ARG A 184 6.16 -0.21 23.24
N ILE A 185 7.28 0.48 23.38
CA ILE A 185 8.52 0.00 23.97
C ILE A 185 8.49 0.38 25.45
N GLY A 186 8.66 -0.60 26.32
CA GLY A 186 8.70 -0.41 27.77
C GLY A 186 10.08 -0.16 28.32
N GLU A 187 10.15 0.02 29.63
CA GLU A 187 11.41 0.16 30.35
C GLU A 187 12.20 -1.16 30.31
N PRO A 188 13.53 -1.07 30.15
CA PRO A 188 14.37 -2.25 30.17
C PRO A 188 14.31 -2.99 31.50
N LEU A 189 14.09 -4.30 31.43
CA LEU A 189 14.20 -5.19 32.56
C LEU A 189 15.65 -5.67 32.72
N PRO A 190 16.08 -6.03 33.95
CA PRO A 190 17.41 -6.56 34.16
C PRO A 190 17.61 -7.90 33.45
N PRO A 191 18.86 -8.31 33.13
CA PRO A 191 19.14 -9.59 32.47
C PRO A 191 18.66 -10.81 33.28
N SER A 192 18.52 -10.65 34.61
CA SER A 192 18.00 -11.68 35.54
C SER A 192 16.49 -11.74 35.64
N ALA A 193 15.73 -10.97 34.84
CA ALA A 193 14.27 -11.00 34.84
C ALA A 193 13.73 -12.39 34.48
N THR A 194 12.61 -12.76 35.10
CA THR A 194 11.94 -14.03 34.82
C THR A 194 11.05 -13.96 33.59
N PRO A 195 10.65 -15.09 32.97
CA PRO A 195 9.65 -15.11 31.92
C PRO A 195 8.34 -14.46 32.33
N GLU A 196 7.92 -14.64 33.57
CA GLU A 196 6.71 -14.08 34.15
C GLU A 196 6.80 -12.54 34.24
N ASP A 197 7.94 -11.99 34.68
CA ASP A 197 8.19 -10.54 34.73
C ASP A 197 8.10 -9.94 33.34
N ALA A 198 8.77 -10.55 32.37
CA ALA A 198 8.75 -10.10 30.97
C ALA A 198 7.35 -10.18 30.36
N ARG A 199 6.62 -11.25 30.62
CA ARG A 199 5.22 -11.40 30.18
C ARG A 199 4.31 -10.35 30.81
N ALA A 200 4.42 -10.14 32.13
CA ALA A 200 3.63 -9.17 32.86
C ALA A 200 3.88 -7.74 32.33
N ALA A 201 5.14 -7.39 32.05
CA ALA A 201 5.49 -6.11 31.48
C ALA A 201 4.89 -5.91 30.07
N VAL A 202 4.98 -6.91 29.18
CA VAL A 202 4.35 -6.86 27.85
C VAL A 202 2.83 -6.77 27.96
N ALA A 203 2.20 -7.55 28.84
CA ALA A 203 0.75 -7.52 29.06
C ALA A 203 0.29 -6.15 29.59
N ALA A 204 1.03 -5.56 30.53
CA ALA A 204 0.72 -4.22 31.03
C ALA A 204 0.84 -3.13 29.94
N LEU A 205 1.86 -3.21 29.08
CA LEU A 205 2.01 -2.31 27.95
C LEU A 205 0.87 -2.52 26.92
N HIS A 206 0.49 -3.75 26.66
CA HIS A 206 -0.59 -4.09 25.74
C HIS A 206 -1.93 -3.55 26.25
N ALA A 207 -2.26 -3.76 27.51
CA ALA A 207 -3.48 -3.24 28.13
C ALA A 207 -3.58 -1.71 28.12
N ARG A 208 -2.44 -1.01 28.27
CA ARG A 208 -2.36 0.47 28.20
C ARG A 208 -2.37 1.01 26.77
N THR A 209 -2.43 0.17 25.77
CA THR A 209 -2.36 0.57 24.35
C THR A 209 -3.68 0.21 23.65
N PRO A 210 -4.72 1.06 23.73
CA PRO A 210 -5.98 0.76 23.10
C PRO A 210 -5.81 0.68 21.57
N ALA A 211 -6.45 -0.31 20.97
CA ALA A 211 -6.52 -0.39 19.52
C ALA A 211 -7.45 0.73 19.00
N GLU A 212 -6.89 1.64 18.20
CA GLU A 212 -7.69 2.71 17.58
C GLU A 212 -8.27 2.25 16.25
N PRO A 213 -9.57 2.47 16.01
CA PRO A 213 -10.12 2.36 14.67
C PRO A 213 -9.59 3.51 13.79
N LEU A 214 -9.44 3.25 12.49
CA LEU A 214 -9.21 4.34 11.54
C LEU A 214 -10.42 5.27 11.54
N ARG A 215 -10.22 6.53 11.89
CA ARG A 215 -11.26 7.57 11.77
C ARG A 215 -11.58 7.76 10.29
N ASP A 216 -12.85 7.69 9.95
CA ASP A 216 -13.33 7.75 8.58
C ASP A 216 -14.39 8.83 8.38
N SER A 217 -14.32 9.54 7.24
CA SER A 217 -15.30 10.54 6.85
C SER A 217 -16.63 9.87 6.45
N PRO A 218 -17.78 10.39 6.93
CA PRO A 218 -19.09 9.91 6.47
C PRO A 218 -19.28 10.11 4.97
N VAL A 219 -18.72 11.18 4.39
CA VAL A 219 -18.75 11.43 2.93
C VAL A 219 -18.00 10.33 2.20
N ARG A 220 -16.76 9.99 2.64
CA ARG A 220 -16.01 8.89 2.02
C ARG A 220 -16.77 7.56 2.09
N ARG A 221 -17.40 7.26 3.23
CA ARG A 221 -18.17 6.01 3.37
C ARG A 221 -19.33 5.92 2.38
N ARG A 222 -20.07 7.03 2.18
CA ARG A 222 -21.15 7.11 1.18
C ARG A 222 -20.60 6.93 -0.24
N VAL A 223 -19.58 7.69 -0.61
CA VAL A 223 -18.93 7.56 -1.92
C VAL A 223 -18.41 6.14 -2.12
N ALA A 224 -17.77 5.55 -1.10
CA ALA A 224 -17.23 4.19 -1.17
C ALA A 224 -18.31 3.13 -1.38
N SER A 225 -19.48 3.27 -0.72
CA SER A 225 -20.59 2.32 -0.90
C SER A 225 -21.15 2.37 -2.32
N VAL A 226 -21.31 3.57 -2.87
CA VAL A 226 -21.77 3.74 -4.27
C VAL A 226 -20.72 3.24 -5.25
N ALA A 227 -19.47 3.69 -5.13
CA ALA A 227 -18.37 3.33 -6.05
C ALA A 227 -18.09 1.82 -6.10
N ALA A 228 -18.29 1.11 -4.98
CA ALA A 228 -18.14 -0.36 -4.93
C ALA A 228 -19.31 -1.14 -5.52
N SER A 229 -20.45 -0.50 -5.75
CA SER A 229 -21.71 -1.12 -6.21
C SER A 229 -21.84 -1.11 -7.75
N ARG A 230 -22.91 -1.77 -8.26
CA ARG A 230 -23.28 -1.69 -9.68
C ARG A 230 -23.66 -0.27 -10.10
N LEU A 231 -24.25 0.51 -9.18
CA LEU A 231 -24.57 1.92 -9.43
C LEU A 231 -23.31 2.73 -9.72
N GLY A 232 -22.21 2.50 -9.01
CA GLY A 232 -20.93 3.16 -9.27
C GLY A 232 -20.40 2.89 -10.67
N LEU A 233 -20.54 1.66 -11.17
CA LEU A 233 -20.15 1.32 -12.55
C LEU A 233 -21.05 2.02 -13.57
N LEU A 234 -22.37 2.03 -13.34
CA LEU A 234 -23.32 2.74 -14.19
C LEU A 234 -23.03 4.24 -14.22
N LEU A 235 -22.78 4.85 -13.07
CA LEU A 235 -22.42 6.28 -13.00
C LEU A 235 -21.12 6.58 -13.74
N ALA A 236 -20.09 5.73 -13.63
CA ALA A 236 -18.85 5.91 -14.38
C ALA A 236 -19.06 5.80 -15.89
N PHE A 237 -19.84 4.83 -16.32
CA PHE A 237 -20.21 4.65 -17.74
C PHE A 237 -21.00 5.85 -18.27
N VAL A 238 -22.10 6.22 -17.61
CA VAL A 238 -22.98 7.31 -18.05
C VAL A 238 -22.26 8.66 -18.03
N TRP A 239 -21.47 8.94 -16.98
CA TRP A 239 -20.71 10.18 -16.90
C TRP A 239 -19.73 10.33 -18.07
N ALA A 240 -18.95 9.29 -18.34
CA ALA A 240 -17.97 9.32 -19.42
C ALA A 240 -18.63 9.33 -20.82
N GLY A 241 -19.77 8.68 -20.98
CA GLY A 241 -20.58 8.76 -22.21
C GLY A 241 -21.17 10.15 -22.41
N ALA A 242 -21.69 10.77 -21.37
CA ALA A 242 -22.22 12.12 -21.40
C ALA A 242 -21.12 13.16 -21.73
N GLU A 243 -19.90 12.99 -21.19
CA GLU A 243 -18.74 13.86 -21.53
C GLU A 243 -18.41 13.76 -23.02
N ALA A 244 -18.41 12.57 -23.58
CA ALA A 244 -18.13 12.36 -24.99
C ALA A 244 -19.22 12.97 -25.92
N LEU A 245 -20.43 13.19 -25.41
CA LEU A 245 -21.54 13.82 -26.13
C LEU A 245 -21.53 15.36 -25.94
N SER A 246 -21.60 15.81 -24.70
CA SER A 246 -21.84 17.22 -24.40
C SER A 246 -21.39 17.68 -23.00
N TRP A 247 -21.33 16.76 -21.99
CA TRP A 247 -21.10 17.11 -20.60
C TRP A 247 -19.75 17.81 -20.42
N PRO A 248 -19.66 18.89 -19.63
CA PRO A 248 -18.41 19.67 -19.52
C PRO A 248 -17.36 19.04 -18.59
N LEU A 249 -17.76 18.14 -17.66
CA LEU A 249 -16.87 17.62 -16.65
C LEU A 249 -16.27 16.29 -17.08
N MET A 250 -14.95 16.23 -17.06
CA MET A 250 -14.17 15.06 -17.44
C MET A 250 -14.40 13.85 -16.48
N PRO A 251 -14.39 12.61 -16.99
CA PRO A 251 -14.56 11.42 -16.16
C PRO A 251 -13.45 11.22 -15.14
N GLU A 252 -12.27 11.84 -15.34
CA GLU A 252 -11.16 11.84 -14.40
C GLU A 252 -11.53 12.43 -13.04
N LEU A 253 -12.44 13.41 -13.00
CA LEU A 253 -12.97 13.95 -11.73
C LEU A 253 -13.73 12.87 -10.94
N LEU A 254 -14.61 12.14 -11.61
CA LEU A 254 -15.34 11.03 -10.98
C LEU A 254 -14.38 9.93 -10.52
N LEU A 255 -13.39 9.55 -11.36
CA LEU A 255 -12.38 8.57 -11.00
C LEU A 255 -11.54 9.06 -9.81
N GLY A 256 -11.18 10.34 -9.75
CA GLY A 256 -10.47 10.93 -8.62
C GLY A 256 -11.23 10.78 -7.32
N VAL A 257 -12.53 11.08 -7.33
CA VAL A 257 -13.41 10.93 -6.18
C VAL A 257 -13.56 9.43 -5.82
N ALA A 258 -13.95 8.58 -6.76
CA ALA A 258 -14.32 7.19 -6.49
C ALA A 258 -13.13 6.29 -6.18
N CYS A 259 -12.03 6.38 -6.95
CA CYS A 259 -10.87 5.49 -6.80
C CYS A 259 -10.09 5.78 -5.51
N VAL A 260 -10.02 7.04 -5.07
CA VAL A 260 -9.42 7.38 -3.76
C VAL A 260 -10.27 6.84 -2.61
N ALA A 261 -11.60 6.88 -2.74
CA ALA A 261 -12.49 6.30 -1.72
C ALA A 261 -12.39 4.77 -1.66
N VAL A 262 -12.29 4.10 -2.83
CA VAL A 262 -12.25 2.63 -2.96
C VAL A 262 -11.19 2.20 -3.97
N PRO A 263 -9.91 2.15 -3.59
CA PRO A 263 -8.82 1.77 -4.51
C PRO A 263 -9.04 0.43 -5.23
N ARG A 264 -9.67 -0.53 -4.57
CA ARG A 264 -9.95 -1.86 -5.12
C ARG A 264 -10.96 -1.87 -6.28
N ALA A 265 -11.81 -0.83 -6.39
CA ALA A 265 -12.77 -0.69 -7.46
C ALA A 265 -12.20 0.06 -8.69
N ALA A 266 -10.99 0.61 -8.59
CA ALA A 266 -10.43 1.50 -9.60
C ALA A 266 -10.39 0.88 -11.00
N LEU A 267 -9.92 -0.36 -11.12
CA LEU A 267 -9.86 -1.04 -12.42
C LEU A 267 -11.25 -1.18 -13.05
N ARG A 268 -12.25 -1.62 -12.28
CA ARG A 268 -13.62 -1.79 -12.75
C ARG A 268 -14.28 -0.46 -13.14
N LEU A 269 -14.05 0.58 -12.34
CA LEU A 269 -14.56 1.94 -12.61
C LEU A 269 -13.89 2.53 -13.84
N SER A 270 -12.58 2.35 -14.02
CA SER A 270 -11.86 2.82 -15.19
C SER A 270 -12.33 2.13 -16.47
N PHE A 271 -12.57 0.81 -16.44
CA PHE A 271 -13.15 0.10 -17.59
C PHE A 271 -14.58 0.54 -17.89
N ALA A 272 -15.41 0.78 -16.88
CA ALA A 272 -16.76 1.29 -17.08
C ALA A 272 -16.75 2.71 -17.70
N ALA A 273 -15.88 3.59 -17.20
CA ALA A 273 -15.69 4.94 -17.76
C ALA A 273 -15.17 4.88 -19.20
N LEU A 274 -14.18 4.02 -19.48
CA LEU A 274 -13.66 3.84 -20.84
C LEU A 274 -14.76 3.34 -21.79
N ALA A 275 -15.51 2.32 -21.41
CA ALA A 275 -16.62 1.79 -22.21
C ALA A 275 -17.68 2.86 -22.48
N GLY A 276 -18.05 3.66 -21.46
CA GLY A 276 -18.99 4.77 -21.62
C GLY A 276 -18.45 5.84 -22.57
N SER A 277 -17.17 6.22 -22.42
CA SER A 277 -16.53 7.21 -23.30
C SER A 277 -16.48 6.73 -24.76
N LEU A 278 -16.17 5.48 -25.02
CA LEU A 278 -16.15 4.91 -26.38
C LEU A 278 -17.55 4.85 -26.98
N ALA A 279 -18.54 4.39 -26.23
CA ALA A 279 -19.93 4.35 -26.66
C ALA A 279 -20.46 5.75 -26.96
N GLY A 280 -20.22 6.71 -26.06
CA GLY A 280 -20.59 8.12 -26.27
C GLY A 280 -19.87 8.74 -27.46
N GLY A 281 -18.58 8.44 -27.65
CA GLY A 281 -17.79 8.94 -28.78
C GLY A 281 -18.26 8.43 -30.14
N VAL A 282 -18.63 7.15 -30.22
CA VAL A 282 -19.25 6.60 -31.44
C VAL A 282 -20.63 7.21 -31.69
N LEU A 283 -21.44 7.37 -30.65
CA LEU A 283 -22.75 8.01 -30.77
C LEU A 283 -22.62 9.48 -31.20
N ALA A 284 -21.68 10.23 -30.61
CA ALA A 284 -21.42 11.63 -31.01
C ALA A 284 -20.99 11.75 -32.47
N LEU A 285 -20.12 10.85 -32.94
CA LEU A 285 -19.69 10.77 -34.33
C LEU A 285 -20.89 10.51 -35.27
N GLN A 286 -21.73 9.53 -34.95
CA GLN A 286 -22.90 9.19 -35.77
C GLN A 286 -23.91 10.33 -35.81
N LEU A 287 -24.21 10.97 -34.68
CA LEU A 287 -25.08 12.13 -34.62
C LEU A 287 -24.56 13.30 -35.47
N ALA A 288 -23.25 13.57 -35.38
CA ALA A 288 -22.61 14.62 -36.15
C ALA A 288 -22.66 14.31 -37.69
N ASN A 289 -22.49 13.05 -38.06
CA ASN A 289 -22.62 12.59 -39.45
C ASN A 289 -24.03 12.84 -40.04
N THR A 290 -25.10 12.73 -39.22
CA THR A 290 -26.46 13.08 -39.64
C THR A 290 -26.72 14.60 -39.67
N GLY A 291 -25.74 15.43 -39.37
CA GLY A 291 -25.87 16.88 -39.32
C GLY A 291 -26.39 17.45 -37.99
N LEU A 292 -26.65 16.58 -36.99
CA LEU A 292 -27.09 17.03 -35.66
C LEU A 292 -25.94 17.68 -34.90
N GLN A 293 -26.15 18.90 -34.42
CA GLN A 293 -25.17 19.62 -33.60
C GLN A 293 -25.54 19.54 -32.13
N LEU A 294 -24.72 18.84 -31.33
CA LEU A 294 -24.87 18.82 -29.91
C LEU A 294 -24.18 20.06 -29.26
N PRO A 295 -24.71 20.58 -28.16
CA PRO A 295 -24.05 21.63 -27.39
C PRO A 295 -22.67 21.15 -26.93
N ALA A 296 -21.64 21.97 -27.13
CA ALA A 296 -20.27 21.68 -26.72
C ALA A 296 -19.75 22.77 -25.77
N PRO A 297 -20.24 22.84 -24.52
CA PRO A 297 -19.81 23.87 -23.59
C PRO A 297 -18.33 23.75 -23.28
N LEU A 298 -17.70 24.88 -22.96
CA LEU A 298 -16.27 25.03 -22.66
C LEU A 298 -15.36 24.59 -23.83
N THR A 299 -15.81 24.84 -25.07
CA THR A 299 -15.03 24.65 -26.30
C THR A 299 -14.98 25.95 -27.10
N THR A 300 -13.91 26.14 -27.86
CA THR A 300 -13.70 27.34 -28.71
C THR A 300 -13.68 26.95 -30.19
N ASP A 301 -13.88 27.93 -31.08
CA ASP A 301 -13.79 27.69 -32.52
C ASP A 301 -12.36 27.34 -32.95
N ARG A 302 -11.35 27.84 -32.20
CA ARG A 302 -9.94 27.49 -32.41
C ARG A 302 -9.68 26.02 -32.15
N MET A 303 -10.26 25.43 -31.05
CA MET A 303 -10.18 23.99 -30.78
C MET A 303 -10.79 23.17 -31.95
N ARG A 304 -11.93 23.60 -32.49
CA ARG A 304 -12.57 22.94 -33.63
C ARG A 304 -11.75 23.03 -34.90
N ALA A 305 -11.15 24.19 -35.17
CA ALA A 305 -10.29 24.39 -36.35
C ALA A 305 -9.05 23.49 -36.28
N GLU A 306 -8.40 23.41 -35.12
CA GLU A 306 -7.25 22.54 -34.90
C GLU A 306 -7.59 21.06 -35.12
N VAL A 307 -8.69 20.58 -34.54
CA VAL A 307 -9.12 19.18 -34.71
C VAL A 307 -9.48 18.87 -36.18
N ARG A 308 -10.09 19.82 -36.90
CA ARG A 308 -10.35 19.63 -38.34
C ARG A 308 -9.05 19.50 -39.14
N GLN A 309 -8.05 20.29 -38.83
CA GLN A 309 -6.75 20.22 -39.48
C GLN A 309 -6.05 18.88 -39.19
N GLU A 310 -6.06 18.44 -37.93
CA GLU A 310 -5.50 17.12 -37.52
C GLU A 310 -6.23 15.95 -38.20
N LEU A 311 -7.57 15.99 -38.26
CA LEU A 311 -8.37 14.95 -38.91
C LEU A 311 -8.15 14.92 -40.45
N ALA A 312 -7.97 16.07 -41.09
CA ALA A 312 -7.66 16.13 -42.50
C ALA A 312 -6.30 15.51 -42.84
N ALA A 313 -5.32 15.63 -41.94
CA ALA A 313 -3.99 15.07 -42.11
C ALA A 313 -3.90 13.56 -41.71
N GLU A 314 -4.59 13.14 -40.66
CA GLU A 314 -4.35 11.83 -40.01
C GLU A 314 -5.62 10.96 -39.88
N SER A 315 -6.78 11.46 -40.33
CA SER A 315 -8.07 10.79 -40.19
C SER A 315 -8.36 10.36 -38.73
N ALA A 316 -8.88 9.16 -38.49
CA ALA A 316 -9.16 8.64 -37.14
C ALA A 316 -7.95 8.66 -36.20
N SER A 317 -6.71 8.64 -36.71
CA SER A 317 -5.50 8.64 -35.88
C SER A 317 -5.26 9.97 -35.17
N ALA A 318 -5.86 11.06 -35.60
CA ALA A 318 -5.78 12.38 -34.97
C ALA A 318 -6.19 12.36 -33.48
N VAL A 319 -7.08 11.45 -33.07
CA VAL A 319 -7.54 11.33 -31.67
C VAL A 319 -6.40 11.01 -30.70
N ARG A 320 -5.24 10.55 -31.16
CA ARG A 320 -4.04 10.32 -30.32
C ARG A 320 -3.50 11.59 -29.66
N HIS A 321 -3.77 12.77 -30.26
CA HIS A 321 -3.35 14.06 -29.70
C HIS A 321 -4.22 14.52 -28.54
N GLN A 322 -5.46 14.04 -28.47
CA GLN A 322 -6.48 14.42 -27.48
C GLN A 322 -5.98 14.33 -26.02
N PRO A 323 -5.26 13.30 -25.58
CA PRO A 323 -4.79 13.22 -24.19
C PRO A 323 -3.83 14.34 -23.77
N TRP A 324 -3.22 15.04 -24.72
CA TRP A 324 -2.09 15.95 -24.49
C TRP A 324 -2.37 17.42 -24.82
N ASN A 325 -3.30 17.72 -25.71
CA ASN A 325 -3.54 19.09 -26.20
C ASN A 325 -4.64 19.84 -25.42
N GLY A 326 -5.31 19.18 -24.47
CA GLY A 326 -6.36 19.78 -23.64
C GLY A 326 -7.71 19.96 -24.36
N ILE A 327 -7.84 19.58 -25.63
CA ILE A 327 -9.10 19.66 -26.37
C ILE A 327 -10.03 18.54 -25.89
N PRO A 328 -11.29 18.84 -25.51
CA PRO A 328 -12.25 17.83 -25.08
C PRO A 328 -12.55 16.77 -26.14
N PHE A 329 -12.73 15.51 -25.70
CA PHE A 329 -12.99 14.39 -26.63
C PHE A 329 -14.26 14.56 -27.48
N LYS A 330 -15.29 15.21 -26.95
CA LYS A 330 -16.50 15.56 -27.69
C LYS A 330 -16.25 16.38 -28.96
N VAL A 331 -15.21 17.23 -28.96
CA VAL A 331 -14.84 18.02 -30.16
C VAL A 331 -14.28 17.10 -31.22
N TYR A 332 -13.38 16.19 -30.86
CA TYR A 332 -12.84 15.19 -31.78
C TYR A 332 -13.93 14.27 -32.34
N ALA A 333 -14.84 13.79 -31.49
CA ALA A 333 -15.93 12.92 -31.93
C ALA A 333 -16.90 13.62 -32.91
N ALA A 334 -17.24 14.87 -32.61
CA ALA A 334 -18.14 15.66 -33.49
C ALA A 334 -17.47 16.01 -34.83
N GLU A 335 -16.21 16.47 -34.84
CA GLU A 335 -15.52 16.81 -36.07
C GLU A 335 -15.19 15.53 -36.90
N ALA A 336 -14.90 14.41 -36.28
CA ALA A 336 -14.72 13.14 -36.96
C ALA A 336 -16.01 12.68 -37.68
N GLY A 337 -17.19 12.87 -37.07
CA GLY A 337 -18.46 12.60 -37.73
C GLY A 337 -18.71 13.51 -38.94
N ARG A 338 -18.36 14.79 -38.83
CA ARG A 338 -18.48 15.73 -39.97
C ARG A 338 -17.50 15.42 -41.11
N ALA A 339 -16.38 14.80 -40.81
CA ALA A 339 -15.38 14.35 -41.75
C ALA A 339 -15.62 12.94 -42.30
N ASP A 340 -16.80 12.35 -42.04
CA ASP A 340 -17.18 10.99 -42.45
C ASP A 340 -16.18 9.90 -42.07
N VAL A 341 -15.52 10.04 -40.91
CA VAL A 341 -14.56 9.04 -40.41
C VAL A 341 -15.29 7.73 -40.10
N PRO A 342 -14.82 6.57 -40.59
CA PRO A 342 -15.47 5.28 -40.31
C PRO A 342 -15.54 4.98 -38.81
N ALA A 343 -16.74 4.60 -38.33
CA ALA A 343 -16.99 4.38 -36.89
C ALA A 343 -16.11 3.27 -36.28
N ALA A 344 -15.78 2.25 -37.07
CA ALA A 344 -14.89 1.17 -36.60
C ALA A 344 -13.45 1.67 -36.37
N ASP A 345 -12.89 2.45 -37.31
CA ASP A 345 -11.56 3.02 -37.15
C ASP A 345 -11.51 4.02 -35.99
N TRP A 346 -12.56 4.87 -35.92
CA TRP A 346 -12.73 5.78 -34.79
C TRP A 346 -12.73 5.07 -33.45
N PHE A 347 -13.52 3.97 -33.32
CA PHE A 347 -13.59 3.17 -32.09
C PHE A 347 -12.21 2.64 -31.68
N VAL A 348 -11.50 2.00 -32.63
CA VAL A 348 -10.17 1.40 -32.35
C VAL A 348 -9.16 2.47 -31.93
N ARG A 349 -9.08 3.58 -32.66
CA ARG A 349 -8.12 4.66 -32.33
C ARG A 349 -8.49 5.36 -31.02
N SER A 350 -9.77 5.59 -30.77
CA SER A 350 -10.23 6.16 -29.50
C SER A 350 -9.95 5.21 -28.32
N ALA A 351 -10.12 3.90 -28.51
CA ALA A 351 -9.80 2.92 -27.47
C ALA A 351 -8.30 2.93 -27.12
N GLN A 352 -7.43 3.05 -28.11
CA GLN A 352 -5.98 3.17 -27.92
C GLN A 352 -5.62 4.48 -27.19
N ALA A 353 -6.12 5.61 -27.63
CA ALA A 353 -5.78 6.93 -27.08
C ALA A 353 -6.31 7.11 -25.65
N ARG A 354 -7.58 6.78 -25.42
CA ARG A 354 -8.23 6.98 -24.12
C ARG A 354 -7.99 5.87 -23.14
N GLY A 355 -7.78 4.62 -23.60
CA GLY A 355 -7.58 3.45 -22.75
C GLY A 355 -6.39 3.63 -21.82
N GLY A 356 -5.24 3.96 -22.37
CA GLY A 356 -4.02 4.21 -21.61
C GLY A 356 -4.20 5.31 -20.55
N ARG A 357 -4.77 6.45 -20.94
CA ARG A 357 -5.04 7.57 -20.04
C ARG A 357 -6.01 7.21 -18.92
N THR A 358 -7.18 6.65 -19.24
CA THR A 358 -8.22 6.35 -18.26
C THR A 358 -7.74 5.33 -17.22
N LEU A 359 -7.04 4.27 -17.67
CA LEU A 359 -6.50 3.25 -16.77
C LEU A 359 -5.38 3.80 -15.89
N THR A 360 -4.46 4.60 -16.46
CA THR A 360 -3.36 5.22 -15.70
C THR A 360 -3.88 6.20 -14.65
N VAL A 361 -4.87 7.03 -15.00
CA VAL A 361 -5.49 7.98 -14.07
C VAL A 361 -6.21 7.24 -12.94
N GLY A 362 -7.00 6.20 -13.27
CA GLY A 362 -7.65 5.38 -12.26
C GLY A 362 -6.66 4.69 -11.31
N ALA A 363 -5.57 4.15 -11.85
CA ALA A 363 -4.50 3.55 -11.06
C ALA A 363 -3.79 4.58 -10.16
N ALA A 364 -3.47 5.76 -10.69
CA ALA A 364 -2.85 6.84 -9.93
C ALA A 364 -3.71 7.28 -8.74
N PHE A 365 -5.03 7.47 -8.95
CA PHE A 365 -5.95 7.79 -7.86
C PHE A 365 -6.16 6.62 -6.89
N ALA A 366 -6.07 5.37 -7.33
CA ALA A 366 -6.07 4.23 -6.43
C ALA A 366 -4.83 4.22 -5.52
N VAL A 367 -3.65 4.45 -6.08
CA VAL A 367 -2.40 4.59 -5.32
C VAL A 367 -2.51 5.75 -4.33
N LEU A 368 -2.99 6.91 -4.76
CA LEU A 368 -3.24 8.05 -3.88
C LEU A 368 -4.21 7.68 -2.74
N GLY A 369 -5.27 6.94 -3.02
CA GLY A 369 -6.22 6.43 -2.02
C GLY A 369 -5.58 5.50 -0.99
N LEU A 370 -4.62 4.68 -1.40
CA LEU A 370 -3.81 3.86 -0.50
C LEU A 370 -2.90 4.73 0.37
N LEU A 371 -2.20 5.69 -0.21
CA LEU A 371 -1.30 6.61 0.51
C LEU A 371 -2.06 7.48 1.52
N LEU A 372 -3.27 7.92 1.16
CA LEU A 372 -4.13 8.76 2.00
C LEU A 372 -5.00 7.96 2.97
N CYS A 373 -4.88 6.64 3.05
CA CYS A 373 -5.77 5.80 3.86
C CYS A 373 -5.81 6.20 5.35
N ARG A 374 -4.70 6.67 5.92
CA ARG A 374 -4.61 7.18 7.30
C ARG A 374 -5.31 8.53 7.50
N PHE A 375 -5.55 9.29 6.43
CA PHE A 375 -6.16 10.61 6.44
C PHE A 375 -7.62 10.59 5.98
N ARG A 376 -8.27 9.43 5.95
CA ARG A 376 -9.66 9.24 5.50
C ARG A 376 -10.66 10.19 6.15
N ARG A 377 -10.41 10.65 7.37
CA ARG A 377 -11.23 11.65 8.07
C ARG A 377 -11.31 12.98 7.31
N HIS A 378 -10.30 13.32 6.53
CA HIS A 378 -10.19 14.55 5.75
C HIS A 378 -10.61 14.40 4.27
N TYR A 379 -11.28 13.30 3.94
CA TYR A 379 -11.70 13.03 2.57
C TYR A 379 -12.55 14.15 1.94
N GLY A 380 -13.39 14.84 2.72
CA GLY A 380 -14.15 16.00 2.25
C GLY A 380 -13.24 17.15 1.76
N ALA A 381 -12.18 17.44 2.51
CA ALA A 381 -11.19 18.45 2.09
C ALA A 381 -10.44 18.01 0.81
N TYR A 382 -10.10 16.72 0.69
CA TYR A 382 -9.53 16.18 -0.54
C TYR A 382 -10.44 16.43 -1.75
N VAL A 383 -11.75 16.10 -1.65
CA VAL A 383 -12.72 16.29 -2.73
C VAL A 383 -12.85 17.76 -3.11
N ALA A 384 -12.87 18.66 -2.13
CA ALA A 384 -12.91 20.10 -2.37
C ALA A 384 -11.67 20.60 -3.12
N LEU A 385 -10.47 20.16 -2.71
CA LEU A 385 -9.20 20.51 -3.37
C LEU A 385 -9.13 19.92 -4.77
N LEU A 386 -9.57 18.68 -4.96
CA LEU A 386 -9.63 18.05 -6.28
C LEU A 386 -10.56 18.84 -7.21
N GLY A 387 -11.77 19.20 -6.75
CA GLY A 387 -12.74 19.98 -7.51
C GLY A 387 -12.20 21.37 -7.88
N ALA A 388 -11.59 22.06 -6.92
CA ALA A 388 -10.96 23.37 -7.16
C ALA A 388 -9.81 23.27 -8.18
N GLY A 389 -8.95 22.25 -8.06
CA GLY A 389 -7.87 21.99 -9.00
C GLY A 389 -8.37 21.72 -10.42
N PHE A 390 -9.43 20.91 -10.54
CA PHE A 390 -10.07 20.66 -11.85
C PHE A 390 -10.70 21.94 -12.44
N ALA A 391 -11.40 22.73 -11.63
CA ALA A 391 -11.98 23.99 -12.08
C ALA A 391 -10.92 24.96 -12.58
N ALA A 392 -9.83 25.14 -11.81
CA ALA A 392 -8.71 25.99 -12.20
C ALA A 392 -8.02 25.46 -13.47
N GLY A 393 -7.72 24.17 -13.56
CA GLY A 393 -7.11 23.55 -14.73
C GLY A 393 -7.97 23.71 -15.99
N LEU A 394 -9.29 23.49 -15.87
CA LEU A 394 -10.23 23.65 -16.97
C LEU A 394 -10.27 25.11 -17.44
N SER A 395 -10.30 26.08 -16.52
CA SER A 395 -10.27 27.50 -16.84
C SER A 395 -9.00 27.89 -17.58
N LEU A 396 -7.83 27.38 -17.16
CA LEU A 396 -6.56 27.63 -17.84
C LEU A 396 -6.52 27.02 -19.24
N VAL A 397 -7.05 25.81 -19.41
CA VAL A 397 -7.14 25.17 -20.74
C VAL A 397 -8.03 26.01 -21.67
N VAL A 398 -9.23 26.39 -21.23
CA VAL A 398 -10.13 27.21 -22.07
C VAL A 398 -9.49 28.56 -22.40
N ALA A 399 -8.86 29.24 -21.44
CA ALA A 399 -8.17 30.49 -21.67
C ALA A 399 -6.99 30.36 -22.65
N GLY A 400 -6.27 29.23 -22.65
CA GLY A 400 -5.19 28.96 -23.57
C GLY A 400 -5.65 28.73 -25.02
N TRP A 401 -6.92 28.39 -25.24
CA TRP A 401 -7.54 28.17 -26.54
C TRP A 401 -8.48 29.32 -26.97
N SER A 402 -8.71 30.32 -26.12
CA SER A 402 -9.44 31.54 -26.47
C SER A 402 -8.54 32.49 -27.22
#